data_63306af29fa3285647329f914f6b03f0
#
_entry.id   63306af29fa3285647329f914f6b03f0
#
_cell.length_a   1.000
_cell.length_b   1.000
_cell.length_c   1.000
_cell.angle_alpha   90.00
_cell.angle_beta   90.00
_cell.angle_gamma   90.00
#
_symmetry.space_group_name_H-M   'P 1'
#
loop_
_entity.id
_entity.type
_entity.pdbx_description
1 polymer ?
#
loop_
_entity_poly.entity_id
_entity_poly.type
_entity_poly.pdbx_seq_one_letter_code
_entity_poly.pdbx_strand_id
1 'polypeptide(L)'
;SSAIARCVPMLMYVQRLAKHVRNARGTKPADLLRLYLEREYDGDEHRERREVLLIAYQLRTLVVVLDGVDEASGLKDKIETFVFDALVHDRVGLVVTSRPEGVDPVKRYAERGFVVYDLKPLNEEQQTKAIQAQIGGSDFFAHLRAFTVIRTEHDRIYKEAFPSAESRAAIEGFSQ
;
A
#
# COMPACT_ATOMS: atom_id res chain seq x y z
N SER A 1 21.88 -23.18 -0.98
CA SER A 1 20.52 -22.89 -1.48
C SER A 1 19.89 -21.82 -0.60
N SER A 2 19.52 -20.71 -1.20
CA SER A 2 18.95 -19.55 -0.52
C SER A 2 17.65 -19.94 0.21
N ALA A 3 17.53 -19.56 1.50
CA ALA A 3 16.31 -19.78 2.29
C ALA A 3 15.07 -19.11 1.67
N ILE A 4 15.27 -18.07 0.86
CA ILE A 4 14.22 -17.32 0.14
C ILE A 4 13.50 -18.21 -0.90
N ALA A 5 14.17 -19.21 -1.48
CA ALA A 5 13.57 -20.11 -2.48
C ALA A 5 12.43 -21.00 -1.94
N ARG A 6 12.16 -20.99 -0.64
CA ARG A 6 11.12 -21.79 0.01
C ARG A 6 10.00 -20.97 0.65
N CYS A 7 9.96 -19.67 0.40
CA CYS A 7 8.92 -18.81 0.96
C CYS A 7 7.71 -18.72 0.03
N VAL A 8 6.52 -18.68 0.63
CA VAL A 8 5.26 -18.47 -0.07
C VAL A 8 4.86 -16.99 0.13
N PRO A 9 4.87 -16.17 -0.93
CA PRO A 9 4.48 -14.77 -0.81
C PRO A 9 2.96 -14.62 -0.78
N MET A 10 2.49 -13.68 0.04
CA MET A 10 1.09 -13.27 0.13
C MET A 10 0.99 -11.76 0.20
N LEU A 11 0.24 -11.17 -0.71
CA LEU A 11 -0.10 -9.75 -0.67
C LEU A 11 -1.41 -9.54 0.10
N MET A 12 -1.36 -8.70 1.13
CA MET A 12 -2.50 -8.33 1.97
C MET A 12 -2.71 -6.82 1.90
N TYR A 13 -3.85 -6.40 1.39
CA TYR A 13 -4.22 -4.98 1.36
C TYR A 13 -4.88 -4.58 2.67
N VAL A 14 -4.33 -3.56 3.32
CA VAL A 14 -4.86 -3.06 4.61
C VAL A 14 -6.28 -2.55 4.49
N GLN A 15 -6.66 -1.92 3.38
CA GLN A 15 -8.04 -1.51 3.12
C GLN A 15 -9.03 -2.68 3.18
N ARG A 16 -8.67 -3.81 2.57
CA ARG A 16 -9.51 -5.03 2.59
C ARG A 16 -9.56 -5.65 3.98
N LEU A 17 -8.40 -5.76 4.62
CA LEU A 17 -8.33 -6.22 6.00
C LEU A 17 -9.19 -5.36 6.93
N ALA A 18 -9.08 -4.02 6.83
CA ALA A 18 -9.87 -3.09 7.63
C ALA A 18 -11.38 -3.26 7.41
N LYS A 19 -11.82 -3.51 6.16
CA LYS A 19 -13.22 -3.83 5.85
C LYS A 19 -13.69 -5.10 6.56
N HIS A 20 -12.89 -6.16 6.54
CA HIS A 20 -13.22 -7.42 7.21
C HIS A 20 -13.27 -7.26 8.73
N VAL A 21 -12.31 -6.53 9.30
CA VAL A 21 -12.24 -6.24 10.74
C VAL A 21 -13.44 -5.43 11.23
N ARG A 22 -13.91 -4.44 10.47
CA ARG A 22 -15.12 -3.67 10.82
C ARG A 22 -16.35 -4.55 10.92
N ASN A 23 -16.45 -5.53 10.04
CA ASN A 23 -17.59 -6.44 9.97
C ASN A 23 -17.50 -7.62 10.95
N ALA A 24 -16.35 -7.83 11.58
CA ALA A 24 -16.10 -8.93 12.52
C ALA A 24 -15.78 -8.39 13.91
N ARG A 25 -16.82 -7.91 14.63
CA ARG A 25 -16.65 -7.41 15.99
C ARG A 25 -16.12 -8.52 16.91
N GLY A 26 -15.12 -8.19 17.71
CA GLY A 26 -14.55 -9.12 18.70
C GLY A 26 -13.45 -10.06 18.19
N THR A 27 -13.10 -10.02 16.89
CA THR A 27 -11.98 -10.81 16.37
C THR A 27 -10.67 -10.38 17.02
N LYS A 28 -9.92 -11.35 17.54
CA LYS A 28 -8.61 -11.12 18.15
C LYS A 28 -7.57 -10.84 17.07
N PRO A 29 -6.51 -10.07 17.35
CA PRO A 29 -5.42 -9.84 16.39
C PRO A 29 -4.81 -11.13 15.84
N ALA A 30 -4.64 -12.17 16.65
CA ALA A 30 -4.12 -13.47 16.23
C ALA A 30 -4.98 -14.17 15.16
N ASP A 31 -6.27 -13.88 15.10
CA ASP A 31 -7.21 -14.51 14.16
C ASP A 31 -7.37 -13.71 12.85
N LEU A 32 -6.75 -12.53 12.76
CA LEU A 32 -6.98 -11.64 11.61
C LEU A 32 -6.42 -12.18 10.29
N LEU A 33 -5.30 -12.91 10.33
CA LEU A 33 -4.78 -13.55 9.12
C LEU A 33 -5.78 -14.59 8.60
N ARG A 34 -6.29 -15.44 9.48
CA ARG A 34 -7.27 -16.46 9.11
C ARG A 34 -8.55 -15.82 8.59
N LEU A 35 -9.07 -14.82 9.28
CA LEU A 35 -10.26 -14.08 8.84
C LEU A 35 -10.05 -13.48 7.44
N TYR A 36 -8.87 -12.88 7.19
CA TYR A 36 -8.55 -12.33 5.89
C TYR A 36 -8.57 -13.42 4.81
N LEU A 37 -7.92 -14.54 5.06
CA LEU A 37 -7.87 -15.66 4.11
C LEU A 37 -9.26 -16.24 3.82
N GLU A 38 -10.10 -16.39 4.83
CA GLU A 38 -11.46 -16.89 4.69
C GLU A 38 -12.37 -15.96 3.88
N ARG A 39 -12.12 -14.63 3.96
CA ARG A 39 -12.93 -13.61 3.29
C ARG A 39 -12.42 -13.25 1.89
N GLU A 40 -11.10 -13.18 1.69
CA GLU A 40 -10.51 -12.83 0.40
C GLU A 40 -10.45 -14.02 -0.56
N TYR A 41 -10.38 -15.22 -0.02
CA TYR A 41 -10.35 -16.46 -0.79
C TYR A 41 -11.58 -17.32 -0.45
N ASP A 42 -12.75 -16.68 -0.44
CA ASP A 42 -14.03 -17.35 -0.31
C ASP A 42 -14.37 -18.07 -1.63
N GLY A 43 -15.09 -19.20 -1.51
CA GLY A 43 -15.44 -20.02 -2.66
C GLY A 43 -14.51 -21.24 -2.87
N ASP A 44 -15.06 -22.22 -3.58
CA ASP A 44 -14.37 -23.50 -3.84
C ASP A 44 -13.17 -23.32 -4.80
N GLU A 45 -13.26 -22.38 -5.74
CA GLU A 45 -12.20 -22.06 -6.68
C GLU A 45 -10.91 -21.53 -6.01
N HIS A 46 -11.03 -21.00 -4.80
CA HIS A 46 -9.91 -20.47 -4.03
C HIS A 46 -9.44 -21.38 -2.89
N ARG A 47 -10.10 -22.51 -2.72
CA ARG A 47 -9.85 -23.43 -1.60
C ARG A 47 -8.39 -23.89 -1.53
N GLU A 48 -7.83 -24.37 -2.64
CA GLU A 48 -6.46 -24.83 -2.67
C GLU A 48 -5.47 -23.71 -2.31
N ARG A 49 -5.68 -22.51 -2.85
CA ARG A 49 -4.84 -21.35 -2.55
C ARG A 49 -4.90 -21.00 -1.07
N ARG A 50 -6.09 -20.99 -0.47
CA ARG A 50 -6.30 -20.73 0.96
C ARG A 50 -5.60 -21.77 1.82
N GLU A 51 -5.72 -23.05 1.48
CA GLU A 51 -5.05 -24.13 2.18
C GLU A 51 -3.52 -24.03 2.11
N VAL A 52 -2.95 -23.74 0.95
CA VAL A 52 -1.51 -23.53 0.77
C VAL A 52 -1.01 -22.37 1.64
N LEU A 53 -1.74 -21.25 1.69
CA LEU A 53 -1.36 -20.10 2.52
C LEU A 53 -1.44 -20.41 4.01
N LEU A 54 -2.44 -21.16 4.47
CA LEU A 54 -2.55 -21.60 5.85
C LEU A 54 -1.43 -22.58 6.25
N ILE A 55 -1.09 -23.51 5.37
CA ILE A 55 0.02 -24.44 5.58
C ILE A 55 1.33 -23.67 5.62
N ALA A 56 1.56 -22.73 4.70
CA ALA A 56 2.75 -21.90 4.69
C ALA A 56 2.90 -21.08 5.98
N TYR A 57 1.80 -20.56 6.52
CA TYR A 57 1.78 -19.88 7.81
C TYR A 57 2.18 -20.83 8.95
N GLN A 58 1.60 -22.02 9.03
CA GLN A 58 1.93 -23.03 10.05
C GLN A 58 3.39 -23.47 9.97
N LEU A 59 3.93 -23.63 8.76
CA LEU A 59 5.32 -24.00 8.51
C LEU A 59 6.31 -22.82 8.65
N ARG A 60 5.84 -21.61 8.94
CA ARG A 60 6.64 -20.37 9.03
C ARG A 60 7.43 -20.06 7.75
N THR A 61 6.84 -20.42 6.61
CA THR A 61 7.38 -20.13 5.28
C THR A 61 6.59 -19.03 4.56
N LEU A 62 5.54 -18.51 5.19
CA LEU A 62 4.75 -17.41 4.65
C LEU A 62 5.55 -16.10 4.75
N VAL A 63 5.51 -15.31 3.66
CA VAL A 63 5.97 -13.92 3.64
C VAL A 63 4.77 -13.04 3.30
N VAL A 64 4.36 -12.22 4.24
CA VAL A 64 3.24 -11.28 4.05
C VAL A 64 3.77 -9.93 3.62
N VAL A 65 3.31 -9.44 2.49
CA VAL A 65 3.44 -8.05 2.06
C VAL A 65 2.16 -7.34 2.48
N LEU A 66 2.23 -6.54 3.54
CA LEU A 66 1.11 -5.77 4.07
C LEU A 66 1.15 -4.36 3.46
N ASP A 67 0.24 -4.09 2.53
CA ASP A 67 0.25 -2.89 1.72
C ASP A 67 -0.72 -1.83 2.25
N GLY A 68 -0.19 -0.61 2.48
CA GLY A 68 -0.97 0.57 2.79
C GLY A 68 -1.41 0.69 4.26
N VAL A 69 -0.50 0.60 5.24
CA VAL A 69 -0.86 0.72 6.68
C VAL A 69 -1.45 2.09 7.02
N ASP A 70 -1.09 3.15 6.29
CA ASP A 70 -1.70 4.48 6.38
C ASP A 70 -3.20 4.46 6.06
N GLU A 71 -3.67 3.49 5.29
CA GLU A 71 -5.07 3.35 4.87
C GLU A 71 -5.95 2.63 5.91
N ALA A 72 -5.39 2.28 7.06
CA ALA A 72 -6.10 1.56 8.13
C ALA A 72 -7.26 2.34 8.75
N SER A 73 -7.30 3.67 8.56
CA SER A 73 -8.43 4.56 8.93
C SER A 73 -9.16 4.15 10.23
N GLY A 74 -8.85 4.72 11.37
CA GLY A 74 -9.51 4.42 12.67
C GLY A 74 -9.31 2.99 13.22
N LEU A 75 -8.64 2.11 12.46
CA LEU A 75 -8.26 0.75 12.87
C LEU A 75 -6.74 0.57 12.99
N LYS A 76 -5.99 1.67 12.95
CA LYS A 76 -4.52 1.65 12.95
C LYS A 76 -3.98 0.82 14.11
N ASP A 77 -4.41 1.09 15.33
CA ASP A 77 -3.93 0.37 16.52
C ASP A 77 -4.20 -1.14 16.44
N LYS A 78 -5.36 -1.52 15.91
CA LYS A 78 -5.70 -2.94 15.76
C LYS A 78 -4.86 -3.63 14.69
N ILE A 79 -4.57 -2.94 13.59
CA ILE A 79 -3.68 -3.43 12.54
C ILE A 79 -2.24 -3.52 13.04
N GLU A 80 -1.74 -2.49 13.75
CA GLU A 80 -0.41 -2.52 14.35
C GLU A 80 -0.29 -3.64 15.40
N THR A 81 -1.29 -3.84 16.25
CA THR A 81 -1.35 -4.98 17.19
C THR A 81 -1.28 -6.31 16.43
N PHE A 82 -2.01 -6.45 15.33
CA PHE A 82 -1.94 -7.64 14.48
C PHE A 82 -0.52 -7.86 13.93
N VAL A 83 0.12 -6.80 13.42
CA VAL A 83 1.48 -6.87 12.89
C VAL A 83 2.46 -7.30 13.98
N PHE A 84 2.45 -6.64 15.13
CA PHE A 84 3.46 -6.83 16.16
C PHE A 84 3.21 -8.06 17.05
N ASP A 85 1.98 -8.26 17.48
CA ASP A 85 1.65 -9.26 18.48
C ASP A 85 1.18 -10.59 17.87
N ALA A 86 0.87 -10.62 16.56
CA ALA A 86 0.57 -11.85 15.86
C ALA A 86 1.65 -12.20 14.83
N LEU A 87 1.79 -11.43 13.75
CA LEU A 87 2.68 -11.81 12.65
C LEU A 87 4.16 -11.85 13.05
N VAL A 88 4.64 -10.84 13.78
CA VAL A 88 6.04 -10.81 14.27
C VAL A 88 6.26 -11.89 15.32
N HIS A 89 5.32 -12.07 16.25
CA HIS A 89 5.40 -13.10 17.27
C HIS A 89 5.49 -14.51 16.64
N ASP A 90 4.70 -14.77 15.61
CA ASP A 90 4.68 -16.05 14.90
C ASP A 90 5.84 -16.22 13.90
N ARG A 91 6.75 -15.25 13.86
CA ARG A 91 7.93 -15.23 12.98
C ARG A 91 7.59 -15.31 11.50
N VAL A 92 6.50 -14.69 11.11
CA VAL A 92 6.14 -14.51 9.70
C VAL A 92 7.09 -13.51 9.06
N GLY A 93 7.58 -13.80 7.87
CA GLY A 93 8.34 -12.83 7.09
C GLY A 93 7.43 -11.67 6.70
N LEU A 94 7.85 -10.42 6.98
CA LEU A 94 7.00 -9.25 6.77
C LEU A 94 7.68 -8.18 5.94
N VAL A 95 6.92 -7.66 4.97
CA VAL A 95 7.18 -6.39 4.30
C VAL A 95 5.96 -5.51 4.53
N VAL A 96 6.15 -4.33 5.11
CA VAL A 96 5.07 -3.39 5.40
C VAL A 96 5.29 -2.13 4.60
N THR A 97 4.29 -1.68 3.86
CA THR A 97 4.35 -0.42 3.11
C THR A 97 3.42 0.62 3.73
N SER A 98 3.83 1.87 3.66
CA SER A 98 3.06 3.03 4.10
C SER A 98 3.52 4.29 3.39
N ARG A 99 2.64 5.27 3.27
CA ARG A 99 3.05 6.64 2.93
C ARG A 99 3.74 7.29 4.13
N PRO A 100 4.68 8.23 3.91
CA PRO A 100 5.39 8.90 5.02
C PRO A 100 4.46 9.54 6.05
N GLU A 101 3.36 10.13 5.60
CA GLU A 101 2.38 10.80 6.45
C GLU A 101 1.54 9.84 7.31
N GLY A 102 1.48 8.57 6.92
CA GLY A 102 0.68 7.55 7.59
C GLY A 102 1.38 6.87 8.75
N VAL A 103 2.70 6.96 8.79
CA VAL A 103 3.53 6.28 9.79
C VAL A 103 4.16 7.30 10.71
N ASP A 104 3.46 7.67 11.73
CA ASP A 104 4.06 8.38 12.84
C ASP A 104 5.06 7.51 13.65
N PRO A 105 5.45 6.39 13.18
CA PRO A 105 6.57 5.80 13.82
C PRO A 105 7.39 4.85 12.99
N VAL A 106 8.12 5.37 12.06
CA VAL A 106 9.39 4.75 11.69
C VAL A 106 10.11 4.26 12.95
N LYS A 107 10.07 5.04 14.03
CA LYS A 107 10.61 4.69 15.33
C LYS A 107 9.96 3.44 15.94
N ARG A 108 8.63 3.34 15.96
CA ARG A 108 7.92 2.17 16.51
C ARG A 108 8.25 0.87 15.78
N TYR A 109 8.34 0.90 14.46
CA TYR A 109 8.73 -0.26 13.65
C TYR A 109 10.20 -0.60 13.84
N ALA A 110 11.09 0.40 13.88
CA ALA A 110 12.51 0.19 14.16
C ALA A 110 12.76 -0.42 15.54
N GLU A 111 12.07 0.06 16.58
CA GLU A 111 12.13 -0.51 17.94
C GLU A 111 11.65 -1.97 18.02
N ARG A 112 10.82 -2.39 17.06
CA ARG A 112 10.36 -3.79 16.93
C ARG A 112 11.20 -4.62 15.96
N GLY A 113 12.38 -4.11 15.56
CA GLY A 113 13.34 -4.83 14.73
C GLY A 113 13.11 -4.75 13.22
N PHE A 114 12.21 -3.86 12.75
CA PHE A 114 12.06 -3.62 11.31
C PHE A 114 13.20 -2.78 10.78
N VAL A 115 13.67 -3.12 9.59
CA VAL A 115 14.55 -2.26 8.81
C VAL A 115 13.68 -1.38 7.94
N VAL A 116 13.89 -0.07 8.03
CA VAL A 116 13.09 0.92 7.31
C VAL A 116 13.83 1.39 6.08
N TYR A 117 13.13 1.42 4.95
CA TYR A 117 13.64 1.91 3.68
C TYR A 117 12.70 2.96 3.11
N ASP A 118 13.27 4.05 2.61
CA ASP A 118 12.53 5.04 1.84
C ASP A 118 12.64 4.72 0.35
N LEU A 119 11.49 4.65 -0.32
CA LEU A 119 11.46 4.54 -1.77
C LEU A 119 11.78 5.89 -2.39
N LYS A 120 12.84 5.93 -3.18
CA LYS A 120 13.16 7.12 -3.98
C LYS A 120 12.21 7.24 -5.16
N PRO A 121 11.85 8.48 -5.56
CA PRO A 121 11.13 8.70 -6.80
C PRO A 121 11.85 8.03 -7.98
N LEU A 122 11.06 7.47 -8.89
CA LEU A 122 11.61 6.93 -10.13
C LEU A 122 12.27 8.05 -10.94
N ASN A 123 13.47 7.80 -11.48
CA ASN A 123 14.07 8.69 -12.45
C ASN A 123 13.33 8.57 -13.80
N GLU A 124 13.63 9.48 -14.75
CA GLU A 124 12.94 9.53 -16.05
C GLU A 124 13.02 8.21 -16.85
N GLU A 125 14.17 7.56 -16.83
CA GLU A 125 14.37 6.28 -17.51
C GLU A 125 13.50 5.17 -16.89
N GLN A 126 13.47 5.11 -15.55
CA GLN A 126 12.64 4.15 -14.81
C GLN A 126 11.16 4.41 -15.03
N GLN A 127 10.73 5.69 -15.02
CA GLN A 127 9.36 6.08 -15.33
C GLN A 127 8.97 5.62 -16.73
N THR A 128 9.85 5.88 -17.70
CA THR A 128 9.64 5.46 -19.10
C THR A 128 9.45 3.95 -19.20
N LYS A 129 10.35 3.17 -18.58
CA LYS A 129 10.27 1.70 -18.59
C LYS A 129 9.01 1.19 -17.91
N ALA A 130 8.63 1.77 -16.76
CA ALA A 130 7.43 1.36 -16.03
C ALA A 130 6.15 1.59 -16.85
N ILE A 131 6.05 2.74 -17.52
CA ILE A 131 4.90 3.08 -18.36
C ILE A 131 4.86 2.20 -19.61
N GLN A 132 6.01 1.97 -20.27
CA GLN A 132 6.08 1.06 -21.42
C GLN A 132 5.64 -0.34 -21.05
N ALA A 133 6.03 -0.83 -19.88
CA ALA A 133 5.65 -2.17 -19.41
C ALA A 133 4.14 -2.29 -19.11
N GLN A 134 3.50 -1.21 -18.62
CA GLN A 134 2.09 -1.25 -18.23
C GLN A 134 1.12 -0.91 -19.36
N ILE A 135 1.49 0.00 -20.25
CA ILE A 135 0.57 0.59 -21.23
C ILE A 135 0.93 0.17 -22.67
N GLY A 136 2.12 -0.34 -22.89
CA GLY A 136 2.53 -0.93 -24.18
C GLY A 136 2.72 0.08 -25.31
N GLY A 137 2.79 1.39 -25.04
CA GLY A 137 2.90 2.39 -26.09
C GLY A 137 3.81 3.58 -25.75
N SER A 138 4.72 3.91 -26.68
CA SER A 138 5.57 5.09 -26.60
C SER A 138 4.77 6.41 -26.72
N ASP A 139 3.64 6.37 -27.40
CA ASP A 139 2.83 7.55 -27.72
C ASP A 139 2.13 8.15 -26.49
N PHE A 140 1.69 7.30 -25.56
CA PHE A 140 1.12 7.75 -24.29
C PHE A 140 2.10 8.61 -23.48
N PHE A 141 3.39 8.26 -23.50
CA PHE A 141 4.42 9.01 -22.80
C PHE A 141 4.66 10.38 -23.41
N ALA A 142 4.64 10.48 -24.73
CA ALA A 142 4.74 11.75 -25.43
C ALA A 142 3.54 12.65 -25.09
N HIS A 143 2.33 12.09 -25.07
CA HIS A 143 1.13 12.81 -24.67
C HIS A 143 1.14 13.25 -23.20
N LEU A 144 1.59 12.38 -22.29
CA LEU A 144 1.69 12.72 -20.86
C LEU A 144 2.71 13.84 -20.60
N ARG A 145 3.87 13.80 -21.27
CA ARG A 145 4.87 14.88 -21.20
C ARG A 145 4.32 16.18 -21.76
N ALA A 146 3.67 16.13 -22.92
CA ALA A 146 3.04 17.30 -23.51
C ALA A 146 1.97 17.89 -22.58
N PHE A 147 1.14 17.04 -21.96
CA PHE A 147 0.14 17.46 -20.98
C PHE A 147 0.77 18.09 -19.73
N THR A 148 1.85 17.53 -19.23
CA THR A 148 2.57 18.07 -18.07
C THR A 148 3.17 19.44 -18.37
N VAL A 149 3.76 19.61 -19.57
CA VAL A 149 4.29 20.90 -20.02
C VAL A 149 3.18 21.95 -20.14
N ILE A 150 2.05 21.57 -20.77
CA ILE A 150 0.87 22.44 -20.91
C ILE A 150 0.34 22.85 -19.54
N ARG A 151 0.22 21.90 -18.59
CA ARG A 151 -0.26 22.17 -17.24
C ARG A 151 0.68 23.10 -16.48
N THR A 152 1.99 22.88 -16.56
CA THR A 152 2.99 23.74 -15.90
C THR A 152 2.93 25.17 -16.45
N GLU A 153 2.79 25.30 -17.76
CA GLU A 153 2.67 26.61 -18.41
C GLU A 153 1.35 27.30 -18.06
N HIS A 154 0.24 26.55 -18.04
CA HIS A 154 -1.04 27.05 -17.56
C HIS A 154 -0.97 27.54 -16.12
N ASP A 155 -0.35 26.75 -15.21
CA ASP A 155 -0.19 27.14 -13.80
C ASP A 155 0.70 28.40 -13.65
N ARG A 156 1.70 28.57 -14.52
CA ARG A 156 2.52 29.78 -14.56
C ARG A 156 1.71 31.00 -14.98
N ILE A 157 1.01 30.90 -16.10
CA ILE A 157 0.15 31.97 -16.63
C ILE A 157 -0.94 32.34 -15.62
N TYR A 158 -1.56 31.33 -15.00
CA TYR A 158 -2.60 31.53 -13.98
C TYR A 158 -2.05 32.29 -12.76
N LYS A 159 -0.86 31.93 -12.26
CA LYS A 159 -0.23 32.64 -11.15
C LYS A 159 0.19 34.06 -11.49
N GLU A 160 0.62 34.32 -12.74
CA GLU A 160 0.97 35.65 -13.22
C GLU A 160 -0.27 36.55 -13.38
N ALA A 161 -1.38 35.99 -13.89
CA ALA A 161 -2.62 36.71 -14.06
C ALA A 161 -3.35 36.99 -12.73
N PHE A 162 -3.18 36.10 -11.74
CA PHE A 162 -3.83 36.19 -10.43
C PHE A 162 -2.80 36.07 -9.29
N PRO A 163 -2.03 37.10 -9.02
CA PRO A 163 -0.90 37.06 -8.10
C PRO A 163 -1.32 36.90 -6.62
N SER A 164 -2.51 37.37 -6.23
CA SER A 164 -2.97 37.23 -4.85
C SER A 164 -3.75 35.95 -4.58
N ALA A 165 -3.67 35.42 -3.36
CA ALA A 165 -4.44 34.26 -2.93
C ALA A 165 -5.95 34.56 -2.95
N GLU A 166 -6.35 35.80 -2.65
CA GLU A 166 -7.75 36.26 -2.66
C GLU A 166 -8.34 36.29 -4.06
N SER A 167 -7.57 36.76 -5.07
CA SER A 167 -8.03 36.77 -6.46
C SER A 167 -8.20 35.38 -7.04
N ARG A 168 -7.42 34.39 -6.58
CA ARG A 168 -7.55 33.00 -6.98
C ARG A 168 -8.77 32.33 -6.35
N ALA A 169 -8.98 32.54 -5.06
CA ALA A 169 -10.13 31.98 -4.33
C ALA A 169 -11.47 32.51 -4.87
N ALA A 170 -11.52 33.77 -5.33
CA ALA A 170 -12.71 34.36 -5.94
C ALA A 170 -13.13 33.64 -7.24
N ILE A 171 -12.17 33.16 -8.04
CA ILE A 171 -12.45 32.44 -9.29
C ILE A 171 -12.84 30.98 -9.03
N GLU A 172 -12.17 30.31 -8.10
CA GLU A 172 -12.50 28.93 -7.71
C GLU A 172 -13.90 28.82 -7.11
N GLY A 173 -14.38 29.87 -6.43
CA GLY A 173 -15.75 29.96 -5.91
C GLY A 173 -16.85 30.09 -6.98
N PHE A 174 -16.51 30.45 -8.22
CA PHE A 174 -17.46 30.49 -9.36
C PHE A 174 -17.55 29.19 -10.14
N SER A 175 -16.71 28.19 -9.81
CA SER A 175 -16.65 26.89 -10.50
C SER A 175 -17.46 25.79 -9.80
N GLN A 176 -18.22 26.11 -8.76
CA GLN A 176 -19.19 25.25 -8.08
C GLN A 176 -20.61 25.71 -8.46
#